data_3313fae1ee8a14ff12f9385049993b0e
#
_entry.id   3313fae1ee8a14ff12f9385049993b0e
#
_cell.length_a   1.000
_cell.length_b   1.000
_cell.length_c   1.000
_cell.angle_alpha   90.00
_cell.angle_beta   90.00
_cell.angle_gamma   90.00
#
_symmetry.space_group_name_H-M   'P 1'
#
loop_
_entity.id
_entity.type
_entity.pdbx_description
1 polymer ?
#
loop_
_entity_poly.entity_id
_entity_poly.type
_entity_poly.pdbx_seq_one_letter_code
_entity_poly.pdbx_strand_id
1 'polypeptide(L)'
;FESSGFTNIKLEKLDDLVTGWLTKDGEVESVSVDGDTGYSADAWYPANVEVVITYHTFPEKENSETNDEPVSTEEPSVDILTVDNSPELAAILSLKADMDQSYADFAEAHKNQVIEFDGCITYLTNHDDYNTRYDLLISAGDYVDENTANPGPTFKFKDVGVYDLGDGLTLADYIKVGSNVRIQAKVRSYNSDTGLFELDPVSVEAR
;
A
#
# COMPACT_ATOMS: atom_id res chain seq x y z
N PHE A 1 -3.00 -17.42 -18.20
CA PHE A 1 -3.83 -17.87 -19.32
C PHE A 1 -3.45 -17.18 -20.63
N GLU A 2 -3.29 -15.85 -20.69
CA GLU A 2 -2.87 -15.13 -21.90
C GLU A 2 -1.49 -15.63 -22.41
N SER A 3 -0.54 -15.80 -21.50
CA SER A 3 0.78 -16.36 -21.84
C SER A 3 0.73 -17.80 -22.36
N SER A 4 -0.37 -18.50 -22.10
CA SER A 4 -0.65 -19.85 -22.61
C SER A 4 -1.48 -19.85 -23.90
N GLY A 5 -1.79 -18.66 -24.45
CA GLY A 5 -2.44 -18.48 -25.73
C GLY A 5 -3.95 -18.41 -25.70
N PHE A 6 -4.59 -18.32 -24.52
CA PHE A 6 -6.03 -18.09 -24.42
C PHE A 6 -6.38 -16.65 -24.76
N THR A 7 -7.44 -16.46 -25.56
CA THR A 7 -7.86 -15.16 -26.09
C THR A 7 -9.23 -14.70 -25.62
N ASN A 8 -9.98 -15.55 -24.91
CA ASN A 8 -11.32 -15.22 -24.41
C ASN A 8 -11.34 -15.37 -22.88
N ILE A 9 -10.73 -14.40 -22.20
CA ILE A 9 -10.64 -14.38 -20.74
C ILE A 9 -11.60 -13.31 -20.23
N LYS A 10 -12.45 -13.68 -19.28
CA LYS A 10 -13.37 -12.80 -18.57
C LYS A 10 -12.99 -12.73 -17.10
N LEU A 11 -13.07 -11.54 -16.54
CA LEU A 11 -12.88 -11.27 -15.13
C LEU A 11 -14.25 -10.99 -14.50
N GLU A 12 -14.62 -11.74 -13.47
CA GLU A 12 -15.85 -11.53 -12.70
C GLU A 12 -15.51 -11.11 -11.27
N LYS A 13 -16.08 -9.99 -10.85
CA LYS A 13 -15.89 -9.43 -9.52
C LYS A 13 -16.88 -10.06 -8.54
N LEU A 14 -16.39 -10.43 -7.36
CA LEU A 14 -17.21 -10.68 -6.17
C LEU A 14 -17.07 -9.49 -5.23
N ASP A 15 -18.11 -8.67 -5.17
CA ASP A 15 -18.15 -7.45 -4.33
C ASP A 15 -18.47 -7.82 -2.86
N ASP A 16 -17.68 -8.73 -2.28
CA ASP A 16 -17.95 -9.36 -0.98
C ASP A 16 -16.94 -9.00 0.12
N LEU A 17 -15.91 -8.23 -0.20
CA LEU A 17 -14.94 -7.80 0.78
C LEU A 17 -15.48 -6.70 1.69
N VAL A 18 -15.51 -6.98 2.99
CA VAL A 18 -15.87 -6.00 4.04
C VAL A 18 -14.63 -5.42 4.70
N THR A 19 -13.58 -6.21 4.87
CA THR A 19 -12.37 -5.82 5.61
C THR A 19 -11.05 -6.24 4.98
N GLY A 20 -11.01 -7.01 3.90
CA GLY A 20 -9.77 -7.46 3.23
C GLY A 20 -8.74 -8.19 4.11
N TRP A 21 -9.13 -8.62 5.34
CA TRP A 21 -8.19 -9.21 6.30
C TRP A 21 -8.04 -10.72 6.16
N LEU A 22 -9.10 -11.41 5.81
CA LEU A 22 -9.09 -12.87 5.60
C LEU A 22 -8.91 -13.21 4.13
N THR A 23 -9.53 -12.43 3.25
CA THR A 23 -9.46 -12.54 1.79
C THR A 23 -8.98 -11.19 1.27
N LYS A 24 -7.97 -11.18 0.41
CA LYS A 24 -7.37 -9.95 -0.12
C LYS A 24 -8.13 -9.47 -1.36
N ASP A 25 -8.11 -8.15 -1.56
CA ASP A 25 -8.57 -7.57 -2.82
C ASP A 25 -7.76 -8.15 -3.99
N GLY A 26 -8.47 -8.59 -5.06
CA GLY A 26 -7.88 -9.29 -6.19
C GLY A 26 -7.56 -10.77 -5.95
N GLU A 27 -7.84 -11.35 -4.78
CA GLU A 27 -7.67 -12.78 -4.54
C GLU A 27 -8.65 -13.58 -5.39
N VAL A 28 -8.12 -14.57 -6.12
CA VAL A 28 -8.91 -15.40 -7.02
C VAL A 28 -9.71 -16.43 -6.20
N GLU A 29 -11.04 -16.35 -6.28
CA GLU A 29 -11.94 -17.34 -5.69
C GLU A 29 -12.03 -18.60 -6.53
N SER A 30 -12.21 -18.43 -7.84
CA SER A 30 -12.35 -19.58 -8.74
C SER A 30 -11.94 -19.24 -10.16
N VAL A 31 -11.58 -20.30 -10.90
CA VAL A 31 -11.36 -20.23 -12.34
C VAL A 31 -12.21 -21.33 -13.00
N SER A 32 -12.94 -20.96 -14.04
CA SER A 32 -13.64 -21.94 -14.87
C SER A 32 -13.17 -21.89 -16.33
N VAL A 33 -13.16 -23.02 -16.99
CA VAL A 33 -12.87 -23.18 -18.43
C VAL A 33 -14.06 -23.84 -19.07
N ASP A 34 -14.69 -23.17 -20.03
CA ASP A 34 -15.97 -23.60 -20.65
C ASP A 34 -17.09 -23.85 -19.60
N GLY A 35 -17.09 -23.06 -18.54
CA GLY A 35 -18.05 -23.16 -17.42
C GLY A 35 -17.73 -24.27 -16.41
N ASP A 36 -16.66 -25.04 -16.60
CA ASP A 36 -16.22 -26.09 -15.67
C ASP A 36 -15.11 -25.61 -14.75
N THR A 37 -15.35 -25.59 -13.42
CA THR A 37 -14.35 -25.27 -12.39
C THR A 37 -13.45 -26.46 -12.05
N GLY A 38 -13.83 -27.68 -12.45
CA GLY A 38 -13.06 -28.91 -12.28
C GLY A 38 -12.19 -29.24 -13.49
N TYR A 39 -11.89 -28.26 -14.36
CA TYR A 39 -11.09 -28.45 -15.57
C TYR A 39 -9.72 -29.09 -15.28
N SER A 40 -9.24 -29.90 -16.22
CA SER A 40 -7.91 -30.51 -16.10
C SER A 40 -6.84 -29.62 -16.73
N ALA A 41 -5.79 -29.31 -15.97
CA ALA A 41 -4.64 -28.57 -16.48
C ALA A 41 -3.88 -29.29 -17.62
N ASP A 42 -4.05 -30.61 -17.73
CA ASP A 42 -3.42 -31.43 -18.78
C ASP A 42 -4.31 -31.62 -20.02
N ALA A 43 -5.53 -31.08 -19.99
CA ALA A 43 -6.45 -31.18 -21.12
C ALA A 43 -6.13 -30.12 -22.19
N TRP A 44 -6.42 -30.46 -23.45
CA TRP A 44 -6.32 -29.52 -24.55
C TRP A 44 -7.60 -28.73 -24.72
N TYR A 45 -7.47 -27.40 -24.75
CA TYR A 45 -8.57 -26.47 -24.97
C TYR A 45 -8.29 -25.59 -26.21
N PRO A 46 -9.32 -25.21 -26.97
CA PRO A 46 -9.16 -24.21 -28.03
C PRO A 46 -8.72 -22.86 -27.45
N ALA A 47 -7.90 -22.12 -28.18
CA ALA A 47 -7.41 -20.81 -27.73
C ALA A 47 -8.53 -19.79 -27.42
N ASN A 48 -9.71 -19.94 -28.04
CA ASN A 48 -10.87 -19.09 -27.87
C ASN A 48 -11.91 -19.64 -26.88
N VAL A 49 -11.59 -20.72 -26.13
CA VAL A 49 -12.49 -21.20 -25.07
C VAL A 49 -12.66 -20.11 -24.03
N GLU A 50 -13.85 -20.04 -23.48
CA GLU A 50 -14.14 -19.08 -22.41
C GLU A 50 -13.42 -19.49 -21.13
N VAL A 51 -12.60 -18.58 -20.60
CA VAL A 51 -11.99 -18.69 -19.28
C VAL A 51 -12.58 -17.59 -18.42
N VAL A 52 -13.23 -17.96 -17.32
CA VAL A 52 -13.77 -16.99 -16.35
C VAL A 52 -12.95 -17.08 -15.06
N ILE A 53 -12.40 -15.96 -14.64
CA ILE A 53 -11.66 -15.82 -13.39
C ILE A 53 -12.51 -14.97 -12.46
N THR A 54 -12.98 -15.57 -11.37
CA THR A 54 -13.77 -14.88 -10.34
C THR A 54 -12.84 -14.49 -9.20
N TYR A 55 -12.89 -13.23 -8.77
CA TYR A 55 -12.02 -12.70 -7.73
C TYR A 55 -12.76 -11.79 -6.76
N HIS A 56 -12.29 -11.74 -5.52
CA HIS A 56 -12.84 -10.91 -4.46
C HIS A 56 -12.45 -9.46 -4.62
N THR A 57 -13.39 -8.54 -4.39
CA THR A 57 -13.14 -7.10 -4.37
C THR A 57 -14.10 -6.38 -3.43
N PHE A 58 -13.82 -5.10 -3.17
CA PHE A 58 -14.74 -4.27 -2.38
C PHE A 58 -15.91 -3.80 -3.24
N PRO A 59 -17.16 -3.72 -2.67
CA PRO A 59 -18.31 -3.18 -3.39
C PRO A 59 -18.08 -1.73 -3.83
N GLU A 60 -18.38 -1.45 -5.10
CA GLU A 60 -18.30 -0.09 -5.65
C GLU A 60 -19.31 0.81 -4.92
N LYS A 61 -18.85 1.96 -4.40
CA LYS A 61 -19.74 3.00 -3.89
C LYS A 61 -20.47 3.62 -5.07
N GLU A 62 -21.79 3.40 -5.16
CA GLU A 62 -22.64 4.06 -6.14
C GLU A 62 -22.54 5.58 -6.01
N ASN A 63 -21.83 6.23 -6.93
CA ASN A 63 -22.00 7.63 -7.25
C ASN A 63 -22.82 7.74 -8.53
N SER A 64 -24.11 8.04 -8.35
CA SER A 64 -25.01 8.36 -9.47
C SER A 64 -24.61 9.71 -10.04
N GLU A 65 -24.03 9.73 -11.24
CA GLU A 65 -24.41 10.70 -12.28
C GLU A 65 -23.79 10.31 -13.63
N THR A 66 -24.69 10.14 -14.59
CA THR A 66 -24.49 9.84 -16.01
C THR A 66 -23.67 10.91 -16.72
N ASN A 67 -22.62 10.52 -17.46
CA ASN A 67 -22.40 11.06 -18.80
C ASN A 67 -21.49 10.15 -19.65
N ASP A 68 -21.93 9.86 -20.88
CA ASP A 68 -21.22 9.04 -21.86
C ASP A 68 -20.01 9.75 -22.46
N GLU A 69 -18.80 9.15 -22.34
CA GLU A 69 -17.74 9.22 -23.34
C GLU A 69 -16.69 8.10 -23.08
N PRO A 70 -15.92 7.60 -24.08
CA PRO A 70 -15.26 6.31 -24.04
C PRO A 70 -14.10 6.29 -23.07
N VAL A 71 -14.22 5.43 -22.05
CA VAL A 71 -13.25 5.29 -20.96
C VAL A 71 -12.04 4.48 -21.42
N SER A 72 -10.91 5.15 -21.42
CA SER A 72 -9.59 4.54 -21.25
C SER A 72 -9.57 3.79 -19.92
N THR A 73 -9.18 2.53 -19.95
CA THR A 73 -9.03 1.67 -18.76
C THR A 73 -7.93 2.22 -17.88
N GLU A 74 -8.28 3.08 -16.92
CA GLU A 74 -7.43 3.41 -15.78
C GLU A 74 -7.87 2.53 -14.62
N GLU A 75 -6.92 1.81 -14.05
CA GLU A 75 -7.05 1.14 -12.76
C GLU A 75 -7.59 2.12 -11.71
N PRO A 76 -8.38 1.70 -10.70
CA PRO A 76 -8.85 2.59 -9.66
C PRO A 76 -7.65 3.21 -8.94
N SER A 77 -7.32 4.43 -9.30
CA SER A 77 -6.28 5.19 -8.62
C SER A 77 -6.76 5.46 -7.21
N VAL A 78 -6.21 4.75 -6.23
CA VAL A 78 -6.25 5.24 -4.85
C VAL A 78 -5.65 6.63 -4.91
N ASP A 79 -6.40 7.67 -4.56
CA ASP A 79 -5.89 9.04 -4.53
C ASP A 79 -4.78 9.11 -3.48
N ILE A 80 -3.54 8.89 -3.94
CA ILE A 80 -2.35 8.98 -3.10
C ILE A 80 -2.08 10.46 -2.85
N LEU A 81 -2.09 10.85 -1.58
CA LEU A 81 -1.70 12.19 -1.20
C LEU A 81 -0.18 12.33 -1.28
N THR A 82 0.27 13.27 -2.09
CA THR A 82 1.68 13.62 -2.26
C THR A 82 1.91 15.07 -1.86
N VAL A 83 3.16 15.48 -1.73
CA VAL A 83 3.51 16.90 -1.47
C VAL A 83 3.03 17.83 -2.59
N ASP A 84 2.81 17.31 -3.79
CA ASP A 84 2.40 18.08 -4.96
C ASP A 84 0.89 18.32 -5.02
N ASN A 85 0.10 17.37 -4.51
CA ASN A 85 -1.37 17.42 -4.57
C ASN A 85 -2.05 17.69 -3.22
N SER A 86 -1.30 17.60 -2.11
CA SER A 86 -1.81 17.85 -0.74
C SER A 86 -0.98 18.93 -0.03
N PRO A 87 -1.47 20.19 0.00
CA PRO A 87 -0.83 21.25 0.77
C PRO A 87 -0.71 20.96 2.26
N GLU A 88 -1.66 20.18 2.81
CA GLU A 88 -1.67 19.77 4.22
C GLU A 88 -0.54 18.78 4.52
N LEU A 89 -0.32 17.78 3.64
CA LEU A 89 0.81 16.87 3.75
C LEU A 89 2.14 17.63 3.62
N ALA A 90 2.26 18.51 2.62
CA ALA A 90 3.44 19.33 2.45
C ALA A 90 3.73 20.21 3.68
N ALA A 91 2.68 20.76 4.30
CA ALA A 91 2.80 21.57 5.52
C ALA A 91 3.36 20.76 6.70
N ILE A 92 2.77 19.60 7.01
CA ILE A 92 3.24 18.79 8.16
C ILE A 92 4.66 18.25 7.94
N LEU A 93 5.02 17.85 6.71
CA LEU A 93 6.37 17.35 6.40
C LEU A 93 7.45 18.45 6.47
N SER A 94 7.07 19.73 6.30
CA SER A 94 7.99 20.87 6.39
C SER A 94 8.22 21.36 7.82
N LEU A 95 7.36 20.99 8.78
CA LEU A 95 7.52 21.37 10.18
C LEU A 95 8.80 20.79 10.76
N LYS A 96 9.41 21.59 11.67
CA LYS A 96 10.63 21.18 12.38
C LYS A 96 10.39 20.92 13.87
N ALA A 97 9.12 20.78 14.25
CA ALA A 97 8.73 20.39 15.60
C ALA A 97 8.56 18.88 15.67
N ASP A 98 9.06 18.25 16.72
CA ASP A 98 8.89 16.82 16.94
C ASP A 98 7.44 16.47 17.33
N MET A 99 6.72 17.43 17.90
CA MET A 99 5.31 17.33 18.24
C MET A 99 4.59 18.64 17.90
N ASP A 100 3.46 18.55 17.23
CA ASP A 100 2.61 19.66 16.88
C ASP A 100 1.15 19.21 16.81
N GLN A 101 0.20 20.09 17.18
CA GLN A 101 -1.23 19.75 17.12
C GLN A 101 -1.69 19.45 15.70
N SER A 102 -1.10 20.09 14.70
CA SER A 102 -1.44 19.86 13.29
C SER A 102 -1.18 18.42 12.84
N TYR A 103 -0.31 17.68 13.51
CA TYR A 103 -0.08 16.26 13.24
C TYR A 103 -1.30 15.41 13.62
N ALA A 104 -1.90 15.69 14.78
CA ALA A 104 -3.12 15.00 15.21
C ALA A 104 -4.30 15.33 14.28
N ASP A 105 -4.45 16.62 13.95
CA ASP A 105 -5.50 17.10 13.05
C ASP A 105 -5.37 16.45 11.65
N PHE A 106 -4.16 16.38 11.13
CA PHE A 106 -3.87 15.71 9.86
C PHE A 106 -4.20 14.21 9.91
N ALA A 107 -3.75 13.52 10.95
CA ALA A 107 -3.99 12.08 11.09
C ALA A 107 -5.47 11.73 11.20
N GLU A 108 -6.26 12.59 11.84
CA GLU A 108 -7.72 12.44 11.93
C GLU A 108 -8.40 12.69 10.58
N ALA A 109 -8.03 13.79 9.91
CA ALA A 109 -8.62 14.17 8.62
C ALA A 109 -8.33 13.18 7.49
N HIS A 110 -7.12 12.60 7.50
CA HIS A 110 -6.63 11.70 6.44
C HIS A 110 -6.55 10.22 6.86
N LYS A 111 -7.29 9.83 7.89
CA LYS A 111 -7.31 8.45 8.36
C LYS A 111 -7.73 7.48 7.25
N ASN A 112 -6.95 6.40 7.09
CA ASN A 112 -7.07 5.38 6.05
C ASN A 112 -6.75 5.85 4.61
N GLN A 113 -6.35 7.10 4.40
CA GLN A 113 -5.82 7.54 3.11
C GLN A 113 -4.35 7.14 2.97
N VAL A 114 -3.92 6.92 1.74
CA VAL A 114 -2.52 6.63 1.42
C VAL A 114 -1.79 7.94 1.20
N ILE A 115 -0.67 8.12 1.89
CA ILE A 115 0.26 9.24 1.68
C ILE A 115 1.54 8.74 1.05
N GLU A 116 2.17 9.57 0.21
CA GLU A 116 3.50 9.33 -0.34
C GLU A 116 4.44 10.47 0.06
N PHE A 117 5.60 10.11 0.57
CA PHE A 117 6.64 11.07 0.92
C PHE A 117 8.03 10.45 0.90
N ASP A 118 9.02 11.32 0.79
CA ASP A 118 10.44 10.95 0.89
C ASP A 118 10.90 11.06 2.34
N GLY A 119 11.54 10.02 2.84
CA GLY A 119 12.02 9.94 4.21
C GLY A 119 13.29 9.12 4.35
N CYS A 120 13.76 9.01 5.58
CA CYS A 120 14.88 8.16 5.92
C CYS A 120 14.58 7.31 7.16
N ILE A 121 15.12 6.10 7.19
CA ILE A 121 14.99 5.19 8.34
C ILE A 121 15.96 5.66 9.43
N THR A 122 15.41 6.09 10.56
CA THR A 122 16.19 6.60 11.69
C THR A 122 16.32 5.59 12.83
N TYR A 123 15.43 4.62 12.86
CA TYR A 123 15.48 3.52 13.84
C TYR A 123 14.93 2.25 13.25
N LEU A 124 15.53 1.13 13.61
CA LEU A 124 15.12 -0.22 13.22
C LEU A 124 15.44 -1.19 14.35
N THR A 125 14.45 -1.95 14.78
CA THR A 125 14.63 -3.02 15.77
C THR A 125 13.71 -4.20 15.45
N ASN A 126 14.02 -5.36 15.98
CA ASN A 126 13.12 -6.49 15.95
C ASN A 126 11.86 -6.17 16.77
N HIS A 127 10.71 -6.60 16.28
CA HIS A 127 9.47 -6.53 17.03
C HIS A 127 9.40 -7.68 18.03
N ASP A 128 9.34 -7.35 19.33
CA ASP A 128 9.36 -8.30 20.42
C ASP A 128 10.50 -9.35 20.25
N ASP A 129 10.20 -10.64 20.34
CA ASP A 129 11.16 -11.74 20.20
C ASP A 129 11.25 -12.30 18.76
N TYR A 130 10.64 -11.62 17.76
CA TYR A 130 10.64 -12.09 16.37
C TYR A 130 11.90 -11.68 15.62
N ASN A 131 12.49 -12.62 14.85
CA ASN A 131 13.68 -12.34 14.04
C ASN A 131 13.35 -11.83 12.61
N THR A 132 12.08 -11.85 12.22
CA THR A 132 11.62 -11.50 10.85
C THR A 132 10.57 -10.40 10.83
N ARG A 133 10.27 -9.85 12.00
CA ARG A 133 9.33 -8.75 12.18
C ARG A 133 10.06 -7.59 12.83
N TYR A 134 9.74 -6.38 12.39
CA TYR A 134 10.49 -5.18 12.74
C TYR A 134 9.58 -4.02 13.12
N ASP A 135 10.09 -3.15 13.98
CA ASP A 135 9.57 -1.81 14.23
C ASP A 135 10.55 -0.81 13.60
N LEU A 136 10.03 0.08 12.77
CA LEU A 136 10.80 1.13 12.10
C LEU A 136 10.32 2.51 12.54
N LEU A 137 11.27 3.44 12.74
CA LEU A 137 10.98 4.87 12.76
C LEU A 137 11.58 5.52 11.53
N ILE A 138 10.81 6.41 10.95
CA ILE A 138 11.10 7.10 9.70
C ILE A 138 10.91 8.59 9.94
N SER A 139 11.91 9.38 9.60
CA SER A 139 11.82 10.84 9.62
C SER A 139 11.62 11.37 8.19
N ALA A 140 10.91 12.49 8.05
CA ALA A 140 10.76 13.16 6.77
C ALA A 140 12.09 13.70 6.25
N GLY A 141 12.32 13.58 4.93
CA GLY A 141 13.53 14.06 4.27
C GLY A 141 14.69 13.08 4.30
N ASP A 142 15.82 13.51 3.76
CA ASP A 142 16.99 12.65 3.56
C ASP A 142 17.82 12.53 4.83
N TYR A 143 18.43 11.38 5.02
CA TYR A 143 19.44 11.13 6.05
C TYR A 143 20.71 11.89 5.71
N VAL A 144 21.27 12.56 6.72
CA VAL A 144 22.54 13.30 6.56
C VAL A 144 23.67 12.48 7.18
N ASP A 145 23.64 12.32 8.50
CA ASP A 145 24.59 11.53 9.27
C ASP A 145 24.02 11.22 10.68
N GLU A 146 24.73 10.37 11.42
CA GLU A 146 24.30 9.91 12.76
C GLU A 146 24.30 11.02 13.84
N ASN A 147 24.94 12.15 13.58
CA ASN A 147 25.04 13.29 14.51
C ASN A 147 24.08 14.41 14.15
N THR A 148 23.41 14.31 13.00
CA THR A 148 22.48 15.32 12.51
C THR A 148 21.04 14.87 12.78
N ALA A 149 20.34 15.60 13.65
CA ALA A 149 18.93 15.34 13.90
C ALA A 149 18.09 15.72 12.66
N ASN A 150 17.11 14.89 12.35
CA ASN A 150 16.05 15.20 11.39
C ASN A 150 14.81 15.68 12.18
N PRO A 151 14.71 16.97 12.52
CA PRO A 151 13.56 17.49 13.27
C PRO A 151 12.32 17.48 12.38
N GLY A 152 11.17 17.18 12.98
CA GLY A 152 9.89 17.12 12.28
C GLY A 152 9.09 15.88 12.62
N PRO A 153 8.07 15.55 11.81
CA PRO A 153 7.21 14.40 12.06
C PRO A 153 8.01 13.10 11.98
N THR A 154 7.74 12.22 12.94
CA THR A 154 8.28 10.86 12.95
C THR A 154 7.16 9.86 12.71
N PHE A 155 7.37 8.98 11.76
CA PHE A 155 6.43 7.95 11.34
C PHE A 155 6.90 6.58 11.83
N LYS A 156 5.95 5.75 12.25
CA LYS A 156 6.21 4.41 12.75
C LYS A 156 5.51 3.35 11.90
N PHE A 157 6.28 2.37 11.46
CA PHE A 157 5.76 1.06 11.09
C PHE A 157 5.97 0.11 12.27
N LYS A 158 4.93 -0.58 12.67
CA LYS A 158 4.98 -1.51 13.78
C LYS A 158 4.70 -2.93 13.29
N ASP A 159 5.50 -3.88 13.77
CA ASP A 159 5.31 -5.30 13.51
C ASP A 159 5.24 -5.63 12.01
N VAL A 160 6.21 -5.15 11.22
CA VAL A 160 6.25 -5.36 9.78
C VAL A 160 7.32 -6.37 9.38
N GLY A 161 6.97 -7.27 8.48
CA GLY A 161 7.93 -8.14 7.79
C GLY A 161 8.51 -7.45 6.56
N VAL A 162 9.59 -8.01 6.02
CA VAL A 162 10.23 -7.45 4.81
C VAL A 162 9.28 -7.44 3.62
N TYR A 163 8.42 -8.45 3.51
CA TYR A 163 7.44 -8.55 2.43
C TYR A 163 6.27 -7.56 2.56
N ASP A 164 6.02 -7.03 3.76
CA ASP A 164 4.99 -6.01 3.98
C ASP A 164 5.44 -4.63 3.45
N LEU A 165 6.72 -4.49 3.09
CA LEU A 165 7.33 -3.25 2.62
C LEU A 165 7.48 -3.17 1.09
N GLY A 166 6.88 -4.10 0.33
CA GLY A 166 6.94 -4.17 -1.12
C GLY A 166 7.72 -5.37 -1.64
N ASP A 167 8.46 -5.25 -2.72
CA ASP A 167 9.24 -6.35 -3.29
C ASP A 167 10.40 -6.74 -2.33
N GLY A 168 10.10 -7.68 -1.44
CA GLY A 168 10.92 -8.03 -0.29
C GLY A 168 12.35 -8.49 -0.58
N LEU A 169 12.63 -8.99 -1.79
CA LEU A 169 13.98 -9.43 -2.16
C LEU A 169 14.91 -8.25 -2.43
N THR A 170 14.38 -7.15 -2.97
CA THR A 170 15.17 -5.94 -3.30
C THR A 170 15.34 -5.04 -2.08
N LEU A 171 14.37 -5.03 -1.17
CA LEU A 171 14.37 -4.15 0.00
C LEU A 171 15.21 -4.68 1.17
N ALA A 172 15.31 -6.00 1.36
CA ALA A 172 16.03 -6.60 2.48
C ALA A 172 17.50 -6.14 2.59
N ASP A 173 18.13 -5.86 1.44
CA ASP A 173 19.54 -5.38 1.40
C ASP A 173 19.67 -3.88 1.68
N TYR A 174 18.58 -3.11 1.58
CA TYR A 174 18.58 -1.65 1.68
C TYR A 174 17.93 -1.10 2.95
N ILE A 175 17.12 -1.91 3.67
CA ILE A 175 16.45 -1.47 4.90
C ILE A 175 17.43 -1.51 6.07
N LYS A 176 18.00 -0.36 6.38
CA LYS A 176 18.86 -0.13 7.53
C LYS A 176 18.75 1.31 8.00
N VAL A 177 19.17 1.59 9.20
CA VAL A 177 19.30 2.96 9.68
C VAL A 177 20.19 3.76 8.72
N GLY A 178 19.72 4.93 8.31
CA GLY A 178 20.37 5.80 7.32
C GLY A 178 19.94 5.56 5.87
N SER A 179 19.10 4.57 5.59
CA SER A 179 18.56 4.40 4.24
C SER A 179 17.55 5.51 3.91
N ASN A 180 17.74 6.14 2.76
CA ASN A 180 16.76 7.06 2.16
C ASN A 180 15.73 6.25 1.38
N VAL A 181 14.46 6.54 1.62
CA VAL A 181 13.36 5.76 1.08
C VAL A 181 12.21 6.67 0.60
N ARG A 182 11.51 6.23 -0.44
CA ARG A 182 10.18 6.72 -0.79
C ARG A 182 9.14 5.78 -0.21
N ILE A 183 8.18 6.33 0.47
CA ILE A 183 7.21 5.60 1.26
C ILE A 183 5.83 5.89 0.73
N GLN A 184 5.06 4.83 0.47
CA GLN A 184 3.62 4.89 0.39
C GLN A 184 3.06 4.14 1.59
N ALA A 185 2.21 4.79 2.37
CA ALA A 185 1.64 4.20 3.57
C ALA A 185 0.28 4.80 3.91
N LYS A 186 -0.56 3.98 4.50
CA LYS A 186 -1.88 4.36 4.96
C LYS A 186 -1.80 5.01 6.34
N VAL A 187 -2.38 6.18 6.51
CA VAL A 187 -2.46 6.89 7.79
C VAL A 187 -3.39 6.14 8.74
N ARG A 188 -2.89 5.78 9.92
CA ARG A 188 -3.69 5.13 10.98
C ARG A 188 -4.07 6.10 12.07
N SER A 189 -3.10 6.70 12.72
CA SER A 189 -3.29 7.57 13.86
C SER A 189 -2.03 8.40 14.14
N TYR A 190 -2.19 9.40 15.00
CA TYR A 190 -1.09 10.09 15.64
C TYR A 190 -1.20 9.94 17.15
N ASN A 191 -0.11 9.56 17.80
CA ASN A 191 -0.04 9.43 19.23
C ASN A 191 0.62 10.68 19.82
N SER A 192 -0.18 11.54 20.45
CA SER A 192 0.28 12.82 21.02
C SER A 192 1.22 12.65 22.23
N ASP A 193 1.20 11.49 22.90
CA ASP A 193 2.09 11.24 24.05
C ASP A 193 3.51 10.89 23.60
N THR A 194 3.63 10.24 22.44
CA THR A 194 4.92 9.79 21.90
C THR A 194 5.41 10.62 20.72
N GLY A 195 4.55 11.46 20.12
CA GLY A 195 4.88 12.25 18.94
C GLY A 195 4.99 11.43 17.66
N LEU A 196 4.40 10.23 17.60
CA LEU A 196 4.56 9.30 16.48
C LEU A 196 3.28 9.19 15.64
N PHE A 197 3.43 9.30 14.33
CA PHE A 197 2.42 8.81 13.40
C PHE A 197 2.51 7.29 13.31
N GLU A 198 1.40 6.60 13.43
CA GLU A 198 1.29 5.19 13.11
C GLU A 198 0.78 5.04 11.68
N LEU A 199 1.53 4.33 10.86
CA LEU A 199 1.22 4.09 9.46
C LEU A 199 1.24 2.58 9.17
N ASP A 200 0.40 2.16 8.21
CA ASP A 200 0.52 0.83 7.61
C ASP A 200 1.25 0.96 6.27
N PRO A 201 2.32 0.20 6.05
CA PRO A 201 3.06 0.26 4.79
C PRO A 201 2.19 -0.23 3.62
N VAL A 202 2.35 0.42 2.47
CA VAL A 202 1.83 -0.01 1.16
C VAL A 202 3.01 -0.36 0.26
N SER A 203 3.99 0.54 0.15
CA SER A 203 5.27 0.25 -0.49
C SER A 203 6.38 1.11 0.11
N VAL A 204 7.60 0.59 0.08
CA VAL A 204 8.82 1.30 0.46
C VAL A 204 9.87 1.05 -0.60
N GLU A 205 10.35 2.10 -1.24
CA GLU A 205 11.34 2.05 -2.30
C GLU A 205 12.63 2.72 -1.84
N ALA A 206 13.78 2.11 -2.13
CA ALA A 206 15.07 2.72 -1.87
C ALA A 206 15.34 3.90 -2.83
N ARG A 207 15.98 4.96 -2.32
CA ARG A 207 16.34 6.17 -3.08
C ARG A 207 17.84 6.36 -3.13
#